data_c07942ba92cadbb6517569eedfc759e6
#
_entry.id   c07942ba92cadbb6517569eedfc759e6
#
_cell.length_a   1.000
_cell.length_b   1.000
_cell.length_c   1.000
_cell.angle_alpha   90.00
_cell.angle_beta   90.00
_cell.angle_gamma   90.00
#
_symmetry.space_group_name_H-M   'P 1'
#
loop_
_entity.id
_entity.type
_entity.pdbx_description
1 polymer ?
#
loop_
_entity_poly.entity_id
_entity_poly.type
_entity_poly.pdbx_seq_one_letter_code
_entity_poly.pdbx_strand_id
1 'polypeptide(L)'
;NEGGVGGRISFLKNIIGLWLVQESRRQWKREGQEYSFGELEKLAEKEAPFCSLIDPDAPEFVPAGNVPERIREFCRRTGQPVPETPGQIVRCIDESLALKYRMTLDEIRTCTGKDYPVIHMVGGGTQSALLCRFTAAACARPVFAGPVEATVYGNLAIQLMAAGQIGGLSELRSVVAASEPVKKYEPEDAQAWTEAYGRYRERFA
;
A
#
# COMPACT_ATOMS: atom_id res chain seq x y z
N ASN A 1 13.72 10.77 7.24
CA ASN A 1 14.75 10.80 6.21
C ASN A 1 15.81 9.74 6.51
N GLU A 2 16.23 9.00 5.50
CA GLU A 2 17.26 7.95 5.60
C GLU A 2 18.38 8.21 4.62
N GLY A 3 19.61 7.82 4.99
CA GLY A 3 20.76 7.89 4.10
C GLY A 3 20.65 6.86 2.97
N GLY A 4 20.92 7.29 1.74
CA GLY A 4 20.92 6.45 0.55
C GLY A 4 22.31 6.35 -0.08
N VAL A 5 22.40 5.56 -1.13
CA VAL A 5 23.64 5.35 -1.89
C VAL A 5 24.12 6.66 -2.53
N GLY A 6 25.43 6.89 -2.49
CA GLY A 6 26.05 8.08 -3.10
C GLY A 6 25.75 9.38 -2.38
N GLY A 7 25.57 9.35 -1.06
CA GLY A 7 25.32 10.54 -0.23
C GLY A 7 23.95 11.18 -0.43
N ARG A 8 23.01 10.48 -1.08
CA ARG A 8 21.63 10.95 -1.25
C ARG A 8 20.83 10.70 0.03
N ILE A 9 19.80 11.49 0.23
CA ILE A 9 18.85 11.34 1.33
C ILE A 9 17.51 10.91 0.73
N SER A 10 16.94 9.82 1.27
CA SER A 10 15.58 9.42 0.98
C SER A 10 14.61 10.23 1.83
N PHE A 11 13.70 10.96 1.18
CA PHE A 11 12.58 11.61 1.84
C PHE A 11 11.43 10.62 1.93
N LEU A 12 11.01 10.26 3.13
CA LEU A 12 10.04 9.20 3.36
C LEU A 12 9.05 9.55 4.47
N LYS A 13 7.89 8.89 4.40
CA LYS A 13 6.85 8.85 5.44
C LYS A 13 6.48 7.39 5.71
N ASN A 14 6.48 7.00 6.97
CA ASN A 14 6.01 5.68 7.38
C ASN A 14 4.47 5.67 7.38
N ILE A 15 3.90 4.59 6.88
CA ILE A 15 2.46 4.31 6.89
C ILE A 15 2.29 2.87 7.36
N ILE A 16 1.33 2.62 8.27
CA ILE A 16 0.92 1.27 8.59
C ILE A 16 0.29 0.66 7.33
N GLY A 17 0.93 -0.39 6.82
CA GLY A 17 0.56 -1.01 5.55
C GLY A 17 -0.33 -2.25 5.72
N LEU A 18 -0.09 -3.27 4.89
CA LEU A 18 -0.81 -4.56 4.90
C LEU A 18 -0.67 -5.36 6.21
N TRP A 19 0.05 -4.82 7.20
CA TRP A 19 0.05 -5.36 8.56
C TRP A 19 -1.37 -5.45 9.13
N LEU A 20 -2.26 -4.50 8.80
CA LEU A 20 -3.66 -4.54 9.22
C LEU A 20 -4.40 -5.78 8.68
N VAL A 21 -4.17 -6.13 7.41
CA VAL A 21 -4.72 -7.36 6.81
C VAL A 21 -4.09 -8.60 7.46
N GLN A 22 -2.78 -8.57 7.71
CA GLN A 22 -2.06 -9.68 8.33
C GLN A 22 -2.55 -9.96 9.76
N GLU A 23 -2.75 -8.93 10.59
CA GLU A 23 -3.27 -9.08 11.95
C GLU A 23 -4.75 -9.49 11.94
N SER A 24 -5.53 -9.00 10.99
CA SER A 24 -6.92 -9.48 10.80
C SER A 24 -6.95 -10.98 10.49
N ARG A 25 -6.09 -11.45 9.56
CA ARG A 25 -5.91 -12.87 9.28
C ARG A 25 -5.54 -13.69 10.52
N ARG A 26 -4.59 -13.19 11.30
CA ARG A 26 -4.17 -13.86 12.55
C ARG A 26 -5.33 -13.95 13.54
N GLN A 27 -6.16 -12.92 13.63
CA GLN A 27 -7.33 -12.92 14.50
C GLN A 27 -8.35 -13.96 14.04
N TRP A 28 -8.72 -13.97 12.76
CA TRP A 28 -9.67 -14.97 12.24
C TRP A 28 -9.17 -16.40 12.40
N LYS A 29 -7.85 -16.63 12.23
CA LYS A 29 -7.25 -17.95 12.51
C LYS A 29 -7.41 -18.37 13.97
N ARG A 30 -7.27 -17.45 14.93
CA ARG A 30 -7.55 -17.73 16.37
C ARG A 30 -9.02 -18.07 16.61
N GLU A 31 -9.91 -17.54 15.80
CA GLU A 31 -11.38 -17.79 15.82
C GLU A 31 -11.78 -19.03 15.03
N GLY A 32 -10.81 -19.78 14.49
CA GLY A 32 -11.05 -21.02 13.74
C GLY A 32 -11.35 -20.81 12.25
N GLN A 33 -11.15 -19.61 11.74
CA GLN A 33 -11.35 -19.28 10.32
C GLN A 33 -10.01 -18.97 9.67
N GLU A 34 -9.54 -19.84 8.81
CA GLU A 34 -8.28 -19.67 8.11
C GLU A 34 -8.51 -19.19 6.68
N TYR A 35 -7.91 -18.04 6.34
CA TYR A 35 -7.97 -17.45 5.01
C TYR A 35 -6.54 -17.26 4.45
N SER A 36 -6.35 -17.57 3.18
CA SER A 36 -5.19 -17.08 2.42
C SER A 36 -5.38 -15.60 2.05
N PHE A 37 -4.29 -14.91 1.71
CA PHE A 37 -4.39 -13.54 1.21
C PHE A 37 -5.22 -13.44 -0.07
N GLY A 38 -5.05 -14.40 -1.00
CA GLY A 38 -5.81 -14.43 -2.25
C GLY A 38 -7.32 -14.68 -2.06
N GLU A 39 -7.72 -15.44 -1.04
CA GLU A 39 -9.14 -15.61 -0.69
C GLU A 39 -9.73 -14.31 -0.14
N LEU A 40 -9.01 -13.64 0.76
CA LEU A 40 -9.44 -12.35 1.31
C LEU A 40 -9.56 -11.27 0.22
N GLU A 41 -8.63 -11.22 -0.72
CA GLU A 41 -8.67 -10.32 -1.86
C GLU A 41 -9.92 -10.56 -2.72
N LYS A 42 -10.22 -11.82 -3.04
CA LYS A 42 -11.44 -12.20 -3.80
C LYS A 42 -12.73 -11.89 -3.05
N LEU A 43 -12.74 -11.97 -1.72
CA LEU A 43 -13.88 -11.55 -0.91
C LEU A 43 -14.03 -10.03 -0.96
N ALA A 44 -12.94 -9.28 -0.79
CA ALA A 44 -12.94 -7.82 -0.85
C ALA A 44 -13.38 -7.27 -2.21
N GLU A 45 -13.01 -7.92 -3.31
CA GLU A 45 -13.42 -7.52 -4.66
C GLU A 45 -14.94 -7.54 -4.87
N LYS A 46 -15.67 -8.40 -4.17
CA LYS A 46 -17.12 -8.54 -4.29
C LYS A 46 -17.91 -7.54 -3.47
N GLU A 47 -17.27 -6.87 -2.53
CA GLU A 47 -17.93 -5.94 -1.61
C GLU A 47 -18.16 -4.57 -2.27
N ALA A 48 -19.14 -3.83 -1.76
CA ALA A 48 -19.43 -2.49 -2.24
C ALA A 48 -18.27 -1.52 -1.95
N PRO A 49 -17.91 -0.64 -2.90
CA PRO A 49 -16.77 0.27 -2.74
C PRO A 49 -17.07 1.41 -1.77
N PHE A 50 -16.03 1.86 -1.06
CA PHE A 50 -15.99 3.07 -0.25
C PHE A 50 -17.08 3.18 0.83
N CYS A 51 -17.58 2.04 1.34
CA CYS A 51 -18.59 2.01 2.40
C CYS A 51 -18.05 2.54 3.72
N SER A 52 -16.83 2.16 4.07
CA SER A 52 -16.17 2.53 5.32
C SER A 52 -14.71 2.83 5.06
N LEU A 53 -14.20 3.90 5.65
CA LEU A 53 -12.81 4.32 5.51
C LEU A 53 -12.21 4.58 6.89
N ILE A 54 -10.94 4.22 7.07
CA ILE A 54 -10.17 4.42 8.30
C ILE A 54 -8.93 5.25 8.02
N ASP A 55 -8.37 5.91 9.04
CA ASP A 55 -6.97 6.32 8.97
C ASP A 55 -6.09 5.13 9.40
N PRO A 56 -5.31 4.51 8.49
CA PRO A 56 -4.46 3.38 8.84
C PRO A 56 -3.46 3.69 9.95
N ASP A 57 -3.04 4.96 10.07
CA ASP A 57 -2.06 5.41 11.05
C ASP A 57 -2.69 5.84 12.39
N ALA A 58 -4.00 5.67 12.57
CA ALA A 58 -4.64 5.99 13.84
C ALA A 58 -4.05 5.14 14.98
N PRO A 59 -3.81 5.74 16.18
CA PRO A 59 -3.11 5.07 17.29
C PRO A 59 -3.73 3.74 17.70
N GLU A 60 -5.04 3.59 17.55
CA GLU A 60 -5.77 2.37 17.87
C GLU A 60 -5.40 1.17 16.99
N PHE A 61 -4.80 1.40 15.82
CA PHE A 61 -4.38 0.32 14.93
C PHE A 61 -2.92 -0.13 15.14
N VAL A 62 -2.15 0.60 15.93
CA VAL A 62 -0.74 0.26 16.23
C VAL A 62 -0.57 -1.03 17.05
N PRO A 63 -1.35 -1.28 18.13
CA PRO A 63 -1.16 -2.49 18.91
C PRO A 63 -1.59 -3.76 18.17
N ALA A 64 -0.85 -4.87 18.37
CA ALA A 64 -1.24 -6.17 17.86
C ALA A 64 -2.58 -6.67 18.44
N GLY A 65 -3.20 -7.62 17.75
CA GLY A 65 -4.46 -8.27 18.15
C GLY A 65 -5.69 -7.59 17.55
N ASN A 66 -6.79 -8.25 17.60
CA ASN A 66 -8.16 -7.95 17.15
C ASN A 66 -8.40 -6.69 16.29
N VAL A 67 -7.64 -6.54 15.22
CA VAL A 67 -7.78 -5.43 14.25
C VAL A 67 -9.20 -5.37 13.66
N PRO A 68 -9.87 -6.49 13.31
CA PRO A 68 -11.23 -6.44 12.79
C PRO A 68 -12.21 -5.70 13.72
N GLU A 69 -12.17 -5.98 15.02
CA GLU A 69 -13.08 -5.32 15.96
C GLU A 69 -12.73 -3.84 16.16
N ARG A 70 -11.44 -3.50 16.16
CA ARG A 70 -11.02 -2.08 16.22
C ARG A 70 -11.50 -1.29 15.00
N ILE A 71 -11.49 -1.89 13.81
CA ILE A 71 -12.05 -1.26 12.60
C ILE A 71 -13.56 -1.05 12.76
N ARG A 72 -14.29 -2.04 13.27
CA ARG A 72 -15.73 -1.92 13.54
C ARG A 72 -16.02 -0.81 14.54
N GLU A 73 -15.26 -0.77 15.64
CA GLU A 73 -15.40 0.26 16.67
C GLU A 73 -15.08 1.66 16.13
N PHE A 74 -14.02 1.77 15.33
CA PHE A 74 -13.68 3.01 14.64
C PHE A 74 -14.83 3.48 13.75
N CYS A 75 -15.42 2.60 12.95
CA CYS A 75 -16.53 2.93 12.07
C CYS A 75 -17.78 3.33 12.86
N ARG A 76 -18.13 2.63 13.96
CA ARG A 76 -19.23 3.01 14.85
C ARG A 76 -19.03 4.43 15.41
N ARG A 77 -17.87 4.70 15.97
CA ARG A 77 -17.54 5.99 16.59
C ARG A 77 -17.55 7.14 15.58
N THR A 78 -17.18 6.87 14.35
CA THR A 78 -17.13 7.87 13.27
C THR A 78 -18.41 7.95 12.44
N GLY A 79 -19.48 7.24 12.83
CA GLY A 79 -20.77 7.26 12.16
C GLY A 79 -20.76 6.69 10.75
N GLN A 80 -19.88 5.72 10.49
CA GLN A 80 -19.77 5.04 9.21
C GLN A 80 -20.48 3.67 9.25
N PRO A 81 -20.88 3.11 8.09
CA PRO A 81 -21.29 1.72 8.03
C PRO A 81 -20.23 0.82 8.66
N VAL A 82 -20.68 -0.17 9.46
CA VAL A 82 -19.76 -1.06 10.17
C VAL A 82 -19.48 -2.27 9.29
N PRO A 83 -18.21 -2.57 8.97
CA PRO A 83 -17.87 -3.73 8.16
C PRO A 83 -18.06 -5.01 8.98
N GLU A 84 -18.88 -5.95 8.49
CA GLU A 84 -19.24 -7.18 9.20
C GLU A 84 -18.44 -8.38 8.71
N THR A 85 -18.24 -8.49 7.39
CA THR A 85 -17.57 -9.64 6.77
C THR A 85 -16.05 -9.43 6.66
N PRO A 86 -15.27 -10.51 6.57
CA PRO A 86 -13.83 -10.41 6.26
C PRO A 86 -13.55 -9.64 4.97
N GLY A 87 -14.39 -9.81 3.94
CA GLY A 87 -14.29 -9.07 2.68
C GLY A 87 -14.44 -7.57 2.87
N GLN A 88 -15.46 -7.13 3.61
CA GLN A 88 -15.70 -5.71 3.91
C GLN A 88 -14.55 -5.09 4.71
N ILE A 89 -14.01 -5.82 5.68
CA ILE A 89 -12.87 -5.36 6.48
C ILE A 89 -11.62 -5.18 5.60
N VAL A 90 -11.29 -6.18 4.76
CA VAL A 90 -10.12 -6.10 3.88
C VAL A 90 -10.31 -4.99 2.85
N ARG A 91 -11.50 -4.85 2.27
CA ARG A 91 -11.79 -3.75 1.35
C ARG A 91 -11.64 -2.39 2.01
N CYS A 92 -12.17 -2.20 3.21
CA CYS A 92 -12.00 -1.00 4.01
C CYS A 92 -10.52 -0.67 4.23
N ILE A 93 -9.68 -1.67 4.56
CA ILE A 93 -8.25 -1.50 4.74
C ILE A 93 -7.57 -1.08 3.44
N ASP A 94 -7.79 -1.81 2.35
CA ASP A 94 -7.07 -1.59 1.08
C ASP A 94 -7.46 -0.26 0.43
N GLU A 95 -8.75 0.12 0.47
CA GLU A 95 -9.22 1.42 0.00
C GLU A 95 -8.62 2.56 0.83
N SER A 96 -8.60 2.40 2.15
CA SER A 96 -8.02 3.41 3.06
C SER A 96 -6.52 3.56 2.86
N LEU A 97 -5.79 2.46 2.65
CA LEU A 97 -4.36 2.49 2.34
C LEU A 97 -4.09 3.22 1.01
N ALA A 98 -4.86 2.92 -0.02
CA ALA A 98 -4.71 3.57 -1.32
C ALA A 98 -4.98 5.09 -1.23
N LEU A 99 -5.99 5.51 -0.47
CA LEU A 99 -6.30 6.93 -0.22
C LEU A 99 -5.21 7.60 0.65
N LYS A 100 -4.65 6.89 1.62
CA LYS A 100 -3.52 7.37 2.42
C LYS A 100 -2.27 7.57 1.57
N TYR A 101 -2.01 6.66 0.61
CA TYR A 101 -0.90 6.81 -0.33
C TYR A 101 -1.08 8.04 -1.22
N ARG A 102 -2.31 8.32 -1.70
CA ARG A 102 -2.61 9.56 -2.43
C ARG A 102 -2.35 10.79 -1.57
N MET A 103 -2.83 10.81 -0.33
CA MET A 103 -2.60 11.92 0.60
C MET A 103 -1.11 12.15 0.84
N THR A 104 -0.36 11.08 1.06
CA THR A 104 1.10 11.14 1.24
C THR A 104 1.81 11.63 -0.03
N LEU A 105 1.37 11.20 -1.21
CA LEU A 105 1.90 11.70 -2.48
C LEU A 105 1.67 13.22 -2.63
N ASP A 106 0.48 13.71 -2.27
CA ASP A 106 0.18 15.16 -2.31
C ASP A 106 1.04 15.94 -1.29
N GLU A 107 1.26 15.40 -0.09
CA GLU A 107 2.19 15.97 0.90
C GLU A 107 3.63 16.04 0.34
N ILE A 108 4.13 14.95 -0.25
CA ILE A 108 5.47 14.90 -0.86
C ILE A 108 5.59 15.93 -1.99
N ARG A 109 4.58 16.04 -2.85
CA ARG A 109 4.55 17.04 -3.93
C ARG A 109 4.59 18.46 -3.38
N THR A 110 3.84 18.74 -2.33
CA THR A 110 3.84 20.04 -1.65
C THR A 110 5.20 20.37 -1.06
N CYS A 111 5.82 19.42 -0.37
CA CYS A 111 7.14 19.61 0.27
C CYS A 111 8.29 19.74 -0.75
N THR A 112 8.21 19.04 -1.87
CA THR A 112 9.32 18.97 -2.84
C THR A 112 9.17 19.90 -4.03
N GLY A 113 7.95 20.37 -4.30
CA GLY A 113 7.60 21.12 -5.51
C GLY A 113 7.68 20.29 -6.80
N LYS A 114 7.81 18.96 -6.68
CA LYS A 114 7.97 18.03 -7.82
C LYS A 114 6.72 17.22 -8.07
N ASP A 115 6.44 16.95 -9.35
CA ASP A 115 5.45 15.93 -9.74
C ASP A 115 6.12 14.58 -9.98
N TYR A 116 5.40 13.53 -9.67
CA TYR A 116 5.87 12.15 -9.78
C TYR A 116 4.89 11.38 -10.70
N PRO A 117 5.27 11.15 -11.96
CA PRO A 117 4.35 10.63 -12.97
C PRO A 117 3.99 9.14 -12.79
N VAL A 118 4.77 8.42 -12.01
CA VAL A 118 4.59 6.97 -11.77
C VAL A 118 4.84 6.63 -10.30
N ILE A 119 4.28 5.51 -9.86
CA ILE A 119 4.52 4.92 -8.55
C ILE A 119 5.20 3.57 -8.74
N HIS A 120 6.31 3.34 -8.04
CA HIS A 120 6.94 2.03 -7.95
C HIS A 120 6.59 1.39 -6.60
N MET A 121 5.84 0.30 -6.64
CA MET A 121 5.61 -0.54 -5.46
C MET A 121 6.61 -1.68 -5.47
N VAL A 122 7.25 -1.92 -4.32
CA VAL A 122 8.22 -3.00 -4.12
C VAL A 122 7.94 -3.75 -2.83
N GLY A 123 8.50 -4.93 -2.70
CA GLY A 123 8.31 -5.75 -1.50
C GLY A 123 6.99 -6.53 -1.51
N GLY A 124 6.62 -7.12 -0.37
CA GLY A 124 5.46 -8.01 -0.23
C GLY A 124 4.12 -7.42 -0.66
N GLY A 125 3.95 -6.09 -0.57
CA GLY A 125 2.73 -5.39 -1.00
C GLY A 125 2.41 -5.55 -2.48
N THR A 126 3.41 -5.82 -3.32
CA THR A 126 3.24 -6.06 -4.76
C THR A 126 2.47 -7.34 -5.07
N GLN A 127 2.34 -8.24 -4.12
CA GLN A 127 1.59 -9.48 -4.27
C GLN A 127 0.06 -9.27 -4.16
N SER A 128 -0.39 -8.16 -3.58
CA SER A 128 -1.80 -7.78 -3.61
C SER A 128 -2.12 -7.02 -4.90
N ALA A 129 -2.74 -7.72 -5.86
CA ALA A 129 -3.17 -7.11 -7.11
C ALA A 129 -4.27 -6.06 -6.86
N LEU A 130 -5.14 -6.29 -5.88
CA LEU A 130 -6.19 -5.37 -5.49
C LEU A 130 -5.63 -4.05 -4.98
N LEU A 131 -4.70 -4.09 -4.02
CA LEU A 131 -4.05 -2.89 -3.50
C LEU A 131 -3.26 -2.13 -4.58
N CYS A 132 -2.59 -2.85 -5.49
CA CYS A 132 -1.88 -2.22 -6.62
C CYS A 132 -2.85 -1.46 -7.55
N ARG A 133 -4.00 -2.07 -7.91
CA ARG A 133 -5.05 -1.41 -8.70
C ARG A 133 -5.63 -0.21 -7.96
N PHE A 134 -6.00 -0.37 -6.71
CA PHE A 134 -6.53 0.71 -5.88
C PHE A 134 -5.54 1.86 -5.73
N THR A 135 -4.25 1.56 -5.56
CA THR A 135 -3.21 2.59 -5.50
C THR A 135 -3.10 3.37 -6.81
N ALA A 136 -3.11 2.67 -7.96
CA ALA A 136 -3.07 3.32 -9.26
C ALA A 136 -4.29 4.25 -9.45
N ALA A 137 -5.49 3.74 -9.14
CA ALA A 137 -6.74 4.47 -9.26
C ALA A 137 -6.81 5.67 -8.30
N ALA A 138 -6.49 5.46 -7.01
CA ALA A 138 -6.50 6.52 -6.01
C ALA A 138 -5.53 7.66 -6.34
N CYS A 139 -4.30 7.31 -6.72
CA CYS A 139 -3.25 8.29 -7.02
C CYS A 139 -3.36 8.88 -8.43
N ALA A 140 -4.26 8.36 -9.28
CA ALA A 140 -4.37 8.70 -10.70
C ALA A 140 -2.99 8.63 -11.43
N ARG A 141 -2.21 7.58 -11.12
CA ARG A 141 -0.86 7.33 -11.64
C ARG A 141 -0.67 5.85 -11.96
N PRO A 142 0.06 5.51 -13.02
CA PRO A 142 0.47 4.12 -13.22
C PRO A 142 1.29 3.61 -12.04
N VAL A 143 1.00 2.38 -11.62
CA VAL A 143 1.78 1.65 -10.61
C VAL A 143 2.58 0.55 -11.28
N PHE A 144 3.87 0.52 -11.02
CA PHE A 144 4.78 -0.56 -11.40
C PHE A 144 5.09 -1.38 -10.15
N ALA A 145 4.58 -2.61 -10.10
CA ALA A 145 4.68 -3.50 -8.96
C ALA A 145 5.74 -4.59 -9.17
N GLY A 146 6.79 -4.57 -8.38
CA GLY A 146 7.94 -5.47 -8.41
C GLY A 146 9.27 -4.74 -8.31
N PRO A 147 10.33 -5.44 -7.95
CA PRO A 147 10.38 -6.83 -7.50
C PRO A 147 9.84 -7.02 -6.07
N VAL A 148 9.46 -8.28 -5.72
CA VAL A 148 9.03 -8.63 -4.37
C VAL A 148 10.19 -8.51 -3.39
N GLU A 149 11.35 -9.03 -3.74
CA GLU A 149 12.54 -9.04 -2.89
C GLU A 149 13.49 -7.86 -3.19
N ALA A 150 12.93 -6.66 -3.35
CA ALA A 150 13.69 -5.46 -3.75
C ALA A 150 14.89 -5.15 -2.85
N THR A 151 14.77 -5.39 -1.53
CA THR A 151 15.86 -5.15 -0.57
C THR A 151 17.02 -6.10 -0.80
N VAL A 152 16.74 -7.37 -1.10
CA VAL A 152 17.75 -8.38 -1.41
C VAL A 152 18.48 -8.03 -2.70
N TYR A 153 17.72 -7.70 -3.76
CA TYR A 153 18.28 -7.24 -5.03
C TYR A 153 19.15 -5.99 -4.85
N GLY A 154 18.68 -5.01 -4.09
CA GLY A 154 19.43 -3.79 -3.82
C GLY A 154 20.75 -4.06 -3.10
N ASN A 155 20.73 -4.92 -2.08
CA ASN A 155 21.93 -5.30 -1.32
C ASN A 155 22.93 -6.00 -2.21
N LEU A 156 22.53 -7.07 -2.93
CA LEU A 156 23.40 -7.82 -3.84
C LEU A 156 24.00 -6.89 -4.91
N ALA A 157 23.17 -6.04 -5.48
CA ALA A 157 23.57 -5.16 -6.55
C ALA A 157 24.64 -4.14 -6.12
N ILE A 158 24.54 -3.58 -4.91
CA ILE A 158 25.59 -2.69 -4.37
C ILE A 158 26.91 -3.43 -4.16
N GLN A 159 26.87 -4.69 -3.74
CA GLN A 159 28.06 -5.53 -3.61
C GLN A 159 28.70 -5.81 -4.99
N LEU A 160 27.90 -6.11 -6.01
CA LEU A 160 28.38 -6.30 -7.38
C LEU A 160 28.99 -5.02 -7.97
N MET A 161 28.42 -3.85 -7.66
CA MET A 161 29.03 -2.57 -8.02
C MET A 161 30.36 -2.36 -7.32
N ALA A 162 30.46 -2.65 -6.03
CA ALA A 162 31.70 -2.55 -5.27
C ALA A 162 32.80 -3.51 -5.78
N ALA A 163 32.40 -4.68 -6.27
CA ALA A 163 33.29 -5.65 -6.91
C ALA A 163 33.61 -5.33 -8.38
N GLY A 164 33.14 -4.22 -8.92
CA GLY A 164 33.37 -3.81 -10.31
C GLY A 164 32.66 -4.69 -11.37
N GLN A 165 31.68 -5.48 -10.97
CA GLN A 165 30.91 -6.35 -11.88
C GLN A 165 29.73 -5.60 -12.54
N ILE A 166 29.27 -4.52 -11.97
CA ILE A 166 28.23 -3.63 -12.47
C ILE A 166 28.78 -2.18 -12.45
N GLY A 167 28.68 -1.49 -13.57
CA GLY A 167 29.28 -0.15 -13.74
C GLY A 167 28.52 0.99 -13.06
N GLY A 168 27.27 0.79 -12.63
CA GLY A 168 26.48 1.82 -11.95
C GLY A 168 24.99 1.51 -11.81
N LEU A 169 24.26 2.45 -11.20
CA LEU A 169 22.83 2.31 -10.90
C LEU A 169 21.95 2.09 -12.16
N SER A 170 22.33 2.60 -13.31
CA SER A 170 21.56 2.42 -14.55
C SER A 170 21.61 0.97 -15.01
N GLU A 171 22.80 0.39 -15.06
CA GLU A 171 23.00 -1.02 -15.42
C GLU A 171 22.33 -1.95 -14.40
N LEU A 172 22.49 -1.63 -13.11
CA LEU A 172 21.82 -2.35 -12.02
C LEU A 172 20.31 -2.41 -12.22
N ARG A 173 19.66 -1.28 -12.52
CA ARG A 173 18.20 -1.24 -12.78
C ARG A 173 17.81 -2.11 -13.97
N SER A 174 18.63 -2.14 -15.01
CA SER A 174 18.40 -2.99 -16.18
C SER A 174 18.50 -4.49 -15.82
N VAL A 175 19.49 -4.85 -15.01
CA VAL A 175 19.65 -6.24 -14.51
C VAL A 175 18.44 -6.66 -13.67
N VAL A 176 18.01 -5.82 -12.73
CA VAL A 176 16.83 -6.11 -11.90
C VAL A 176 15.57 -6.24 -12.74
N ALA A 177 15.36 -5.33 -13.69
CA ALA A 177 14.20 -5.38 -14.58
C ALA A 177 14.17 -6.63 -15.49
N ALA A 178 15.34 -7.17 -15.83
CA ALA A 178 15.47 -8.42 -16.60
C ALA A 178 15.32 -9.68 -15.72
N SER A 179 15.51 -9.56 -14.40
CA SER A 179 15.51 -10.70 -13.47
C SER A 179 14.13 -11.05 -12.96
N GLU A 180 13.24 -10.06 -12.78
CA GLU A 180 11.87 -10.28 -12.31
C GLU A 180 10.86 -9.48 -13.11
N PRO A 181 9.69 -10.07 -13.40
CA PRO A 181 8.63 -9.34 -14.10
C PRO A 181 8.05 -8.24 -13.21
N VAL A 182 7.98 -7.03 -13.74
CA VAL A 182 7.27 -5.90 -13.14
C VAL A 182 5.89 -5.81 -13.77
N LYS A 183 4.84 -5.90 -12.94
CA LYS A 183 3.46 -5.72 -13.40
C LYS A 183 3.10 -4.24 -13.42
N LYS A 184 2.45 -3.80 -14.48
CA LYS A 184 1.92 -2.45 -14.59
C LYS A 184 0.42 -2.46 -14.33
N TYR A 185 -0.04 -1.50 -13.52
CA TYR A 185 -1.46 -1.23 -13.26
C TYR A 185 -1.74 0.22 -13.66
N GLU A 186 -2.73 0.39 -14.52
CA GLU A 186 -3.18 1.71 -14.97
C GLU A 186 -4.29 2.22 -14.02
N PRO A 187 -4.45 3.55 -13.88
CA PRO A 187 -5.54 4.11 -13.11
C PRO A 187 -6.90 3.85 -13.81
N GLU A 188 -7.83 3.29 -13.05
CA GLU A 188 -9.21 3.05 -13.44
C GLU A 188 -10.15 3.77 -12.49
N ASP A 189 -11.40 4.06 -12.91
CA ASP A 189 -12.46 4.66 -12.08
C ASP A 189 -12.04 5.96 -11.35
N ALA A 190 -11.23 6.80 -12.00
CA ALA A 190 -10.61 7.99 -11.40
C ALA A 190 -11.61 8.96 -10.75
N GLN A 191 -12.86 9.03 -11.25
CA GLN A 191 -13.88 9.89 -10.67
C GLN A 191 -14.32 9.39 -9.29
N ALA A 192 -14.69 8.10 -9.16
CA ALA A 192 -15.13 7.51 -7.91
C ALA A 192 -14.05 7.61 -6.82
N TRP A 193 -12.78 7.38 -7.19
CA TRP A 193 -11.64 7.56 -6.29
C TRP A 193 -11.40 9.01 -5.90
N THR A 194 -11.67 9.97 -6.78
CA THR A 194 -11.53 11.40 -6.46
C THR A 194 -12.60 11.84 -5.47
N GLU A 195 -13.84 11.38 -5.64
CA GLU A 195 -14.93 11.63 -4.70
C GLU A 195 -14.65 10.99 -3.33
N ALA A 196 -14.17 9.73 -3.32
CA ALA A 196 -13.77 9.05 -2.10
C ALA A 196 -12.61 9.77 -1.39
N TYR A 197 -11.64 10.28 -2.15
CA TYR A 197 -10.52 11.05 -1.60
C TYR A 197 -10.97 12.37 -0.98
N GLY A 198 -11.96 13.06 -1.55
CA GLY A 198 -12.57 14.24 -0.93
C GLY A 198 -13.09 13.92 0.46
N ARG A 199 -13.94 12.90 0.58
CA ARG A 199 -14.47 12.42 1.88
C ARG A 199 -13.38 11.98 2.86
N TYR A 200 -12.34 11.31 2.35
CA TYR A 200 -11.20 10.86 3.16
C TYR A 200 -10.44 12.04 3.77
N ARG A 201 -10.15 13.06 2.96
CA ARG A 201 -9.47 14.28 3.44
C ARG A 201 -10.29 15.07 4.45
N GLU A 202 -11.57 15.26 4.21
CA GLU A 202 -12.46 15.96 5.16
C GLU A 202 -12.49 15.29 6.54
N ARG A 203 -12.28 13.97 6.57
CA ARG A 203 -12.35 13.19 7.80
C ARG A 203 -11.01 13.05 8.52
N PHE A 204 -9.90 12.99 7.78
CA PHE A 204 -8.59 12.55 8.31
C PHE A 204 -7.42 13.51 8.02
N ALA A 205 -7.62 14.64 7.35
CA ALA A 205 -6.56 15.62 7.09
C ALA A 205 -6.44 16.67 8.19
#